data_8b6859f258a7f8bbc2ec511fa162641a
#
_entry.id   8b6859f258a7f8bbc2ec511fa162641a
#
_cell.length_a   1.000
_cell.length_b   1.000
_cell.length_c   1.000
_cell.angle_alpha   90.00
_cell.angle_beta   90.00
_cell.angle_gamma   90.00
#
_symmetry.space_group_name_H-M   'P 1'
#
loop_
_entity.id
_entity.type
_entity.pdbx_description
1 polymer ?
#
loop_
_entity_poly.entity_id
_entity_poly.type
_entity_poly.pdbx_seq_one_letter_code
_entity_poly.pdbx_strand_id
1 'polypeptide(L)'
;YAFKLDGYDEEWQYVDGTTHCALYSHLPAGKYTFQLKAADCHGHWSDMPYTITVRVAAPWYDTWWAYLLYIIILAALGRMLWKYLQMQREMEASRRFSTILQSAQINNEETKAETENEKKAEEQQETELSPAAIKAQAAQQKDAQFIAQATQLVNDHLDDADYNRESMAADLNMSVSTLYGRMRDCTGLSIQTFIQTIRLNTAAEILTKEPYIRINELAYRVGFNTPKYFSQCFKKKFGVLPGEYIK
;
A
#
# COMPACT_ATOMS: atom_id res chain seq x y z
N TYR A 1 0.98 -47.45 -49.53
CA TYR A 1 1.96 -46.57 -48.88
C TYR A 1 2.12 -46.96 -47.42
N ALA A 2 3.31 -46.74 -46.85
CA ALA A 2 3.55 -46.83 -45.43
C ALA A 2 4.27 -45.54 -44.99
N PHE A 3 3.82 -44.97 -43.88
CA PHE A 3 4.45 -43.79 -43.34
C PHE A 3 4.68 -43.91 -41.81
N LYS A 4 5.64 -43.18 -41.32
CA LYS A 4 6.01 -43.11 -39.91
C LYS A 4 6.54 -41.76 -39.60
N LEU A 5 6.08 -41.18 -38.49
CA LEU A 5 6.66 -39.94 -37.93
C LEU A 5 7.66 -40.36 -36.85
N ASP A 6 8.95 -40.41 -37.20
CA ASP A 6 10.01 -40.75 -36.28
C ASP A 6 10.11 -39.71 -35.16
N GLY A 7 10.11 -40.18 -33.91
CA GLY A 7 9.98 -39.36 -32.71
C GLY A 7 8.56 -39.24 -32.17
N TYR A 8 7.53 -39.80 -32.84
CA TYR A 8 6.13 -39.84 -32.38
C TYR A 8 5.48 -41.23 -32.55
N ASP A 9 5.60 -41.83 -33.75
CA ASP A 9 5.05 -43.12 -34.02
C ASP A 9 6.06 -44.21 -33.60
N GLU A 10 5.59 -45.28 -32.95
CA GLU A 10 6.39 -46.45 -32.61
C GLU A 10 6.53 -47.39 -33.84
N GLU A 11 5.44 -47.56 -34.65
CA GLU A 11 5.38 -48.46 -35.78
C GLU A 11 5.01 -47.75 -37.08
N TRP A 12 5.22 -48.49 -38.23
CA TRP A 12 4.81 -48.00 -39.53
C TRP A 12 3.31 -48.10 -39.70
N GLN A 13 2.67 -47.02 -40.17
CA GLN A 13 1.26 -46.95 -40.52
C GLN A 13 1.08 -47.30 -41.99
N TYR A 14 0.33 -48.37 -42.28
CA TYR A 14 0.06 -48.82 -43.61
C TYR A 14 -1.28 -48.33 -44.13
N VAL A 15 -1.28 -47.74 -45.29
CA VAL A 15 -2.50 -47.13 -45.88
C VAL A 15 -2.63 -47.59 -47.35
N ASP A 16 -3.86 -47.63 -47.83
CA ASP A 16 -4.14 -47.97 -49.22
C ASP A 16 -3.79 -46.82 -50.20
N GLY A 17 -3.90 -47.06 -51.51
CA GLY A 17 -3.57 -46.06 -52.53
C GLY A 17 -4.59 -44.91 -52.62
N THR A 18 -5.67 -44.91 -51.88
CA THR A 18 -6.71 -43.88 -51.86
C THR A 18 -6.45 -42.83 -50.81
N THR A 19 -5.66 -43.13 -49.81
CA THR A 19 -5.31 -42.21 -48.71
C THR A 19 -4.10 -41.38 -49.06
N HIS A 20 -4.30 -40.08 -49.27
CA HIS A 20 -3.23 -39.12 -49.68
C HIS A 20 -2.81 -38.17 -48.57
N CYS A 21 -3.24 -38.38 -47.32
CA CYS A 21 -2.92 -37.52 -46.19
C CYS A 21 -2.59 -38.34 -44.92
N ALA A 22 -1.58 -37.89 -44.21
CA ALA A 22 -1.25 -38.31 -42.86
C ALA A 22 -1.69 -37.23 -41.88
N LEU A 23 -2.59 -37.56 -40.94
CA LEU A 23 -3.14 -36.60 -39.99
C LEU A 23 -2.58 -36.88 -38.59
N TYR A 24 -1.93 -35.88 -38.04
CA TYR A 24 -1.38 -35.92 -36.69
C TYR A 24 -2.03 -34.80 -35.86
N SER A 25 -2.60 -35.15 -34.71
CA SER A 25 -3.18 -34.19 -33.78
C SER A 25 -2.34 -34.09 -32.52
N HIS A 26 -2.16 -32.86 -31.98
CA HIS A 26 -1.48 -32.62 -30.70
C HIS A 26 0.00 -33.04 -30.67
N LEU A 27 0.74 -32.78 -31.75
CA LEU A 27 2.19 -33.00 -31.76
C LEU A 27 2.86 -32.06 -30.74
N PRO A 28 3.61 -32.60 -29.75
CA PRO A 28 4.45 -31.78 -28.89
C PRO A 28 5.47 -30.95 -29.66
N ALA A 29 5.92 -29.85 -29.06
CA ALA A 29 7.01 -29.06 -29.65
C ALA A 29 8.27 -29.92 -29.78
N GLY A 30 8.84 -29.98 -30.96
CA GLY A 30 9.99 -30.85 -31.22
C GLY A 30 10.39 -30.90 -32.68
N LYS A 31 11.39 -31.75 -32.96
CA LYS A 31 11.85 -32.04 -34.30
C LYS A 31 11.51 -33.49 -34.63
N TYR A 32 10.75 -33.69 -35.68
CA TYR A 32 10.26 -35.00 -36.12
C TYR A 32 10.77 -35.26 -37.53
N THR A 33 10.95 -36.53 -37.91
CA THR A 33 11.28 -36.94 -39.26
C THR A 33 10.16 -37.78 -39.82
N PHE A 34 9.37 -37.20 -40.74
CA PHE A 34 8.36 -37.96 -41.47
C PHE A 34 9.02 -38.84 -42.53
N GLN A 35 8.73 -40.14 -42.53
CA GLN A 35 9.25 -41.11 -43.46
C GLN A 35 8.09 -41.74 -44.25
N LEU A 36 8.23 -41.85 -45.54
CA LEU A 36 7.25 -42.41 -46.44
C LEU A 36 7.91 -43.52 -47.33
N LYS A 37 7.26 -44.67 -47.37
CA LYS A 37 7.62 -45.74 -48.30
C LYS A 37 6.47 -46.04 -49.25
N ALA A 38 6.78 -46.44 -50.48
CA ALA A 38 5.80 -46.92 -51.42
C ALA A 38 6.09 -48.41 -51.78
N ALA A 39 5.01 -49.15 -52.03
CA ALA A 39 5.10 -50.49 -52.59
C ALA A 39 4.71 -50.44 -54.07
N ASP A 40 5.31 -51.29 -54.87
CA ASP A 40 4.96 -51.50 -56.26
C ASP A 40 3.70 -52.40 -56.38
N CYS A 41 3.24 -52.66 -57.62
CA CYS A 41 2.09 -53.51 -57.88
C CYS A 41 2.34 -55.00 -57.57
N HIS A 42 3.57 -55.41 -57.27
CA HIS A 42 3.97 -56.75 -56.88
C HIS A 42 4.22 -56.90 -55.38
N GLY A 43 4.00 -55.81 -54.60
CA GLY A 43 4.17 -55.81 -53.15
C GLY A 43 5.60 -55.58 -52.67
N HIS A 44 6.54 -55.21 -53.52
CA HIS A 44 7.91 -54.86 -53.12
C HIS A 44 7.97 -53.44 -52.60
N TRP A 45 8.45 -53.25 -51.37
CA TRP A 45 8.63 -51.95 -50.73
C TRP A 45 9.94 -51.26 -51.20
N SER A 46 9.90 -49.96 -51.34
CA SER A 46 11.06 -49.15 -51.64
C SER A 46 12.10 -49.28 -50.54
N ASP A 47 13.38 -49.56 -50.94
CA ASP A 47 14.51 -49.76 -50.00
C ASP A 47 14.84 -48.50 -49.20
N MET A 48 14.67 -47.30 -49.80
CA MET A 48 14.92 -46.02 -49.14
C MET A 48 13.59 -45.26 -48.91
N PRO A 49 13.26 -44.86 -47.67
CA PRO A 49 12.11 -44.04 -47.40
C PRO A 49 12.37 -42.58 -47.84
N TYR A 50 11.38 -41.93 -48.42
CA TYR A 50 11.40 -40.49 -48.58
C TYR A 50 11.23 -39.82 -47.24
N THR A 51 12.13 -38.86 -46.88
CA THR A 51 12.17 -38.27 -45.56
C THR A 51 11.95 -36.76 -45.60
N ILE A 52 11.07 -36.24 -44.70
CA ILE A 52 10.84 -34.81 -44.54
C ILE A 52 11.02 -34.47 -43.06
N THR A 53 11.80 -33.44 -42.77
CA THR A 53 11.95 -32.94 -41.40
C THR A 53 10.80 -31.98 -41.08
N VAL A 54 10.03 -32.27 -40.05
CA VAL A 54 8.93 -31.43 -39.50
C VAL A 54 9.42 -30.85 -38.18
N ARG A 55 9.35 -29.50 -38.04
CA ARG A 55 9.70 -28.84 -36.80
C ARG A 55 8.46 -28.16 -36.26
N VAL A 56 8.01 -28.60 -35.07
CA VAL A 56 6.89 -27.98 -34.31
C VAL A 56 7.52 -27.02 -33.33
N ALA A 57 7.24 -25.71 -33.51
CA ALA A 57 7.76 -24.70 -32.62
C ALA A 57 6.97 -24.68 -31.30
N ALA A 58 7.67 -24.49 -30.17
CA ALA A 58 7.04 -24.26 -28.89
C ALA A 58 6.28 -22.93 -28.90
N PRO A 59 5.10 -22.87 -28.27
CA PRO A 59 4.36 -21.61 -28.12
C PRO A 59 5.20 -20.62 -27.30
N TRP A 60 5.08 -19.32 -27.60
CA TRP A 60 5.89 -18.25 -27.01
C TRP A 60 5.76 -18.15 -25.48
N TYR A 61 4.59 -18.53 -24.94
CA TYR A 61 4.30 -18.49 -23.50
C TYR A 61 4.96 -19.64 -22.70
N ASP A 62 5.48 -20.67 -23.36
CA ASP A 62 6.19 -21.82 -22.76
C ASP A 62 7.70 -21.73 -22.92
N THR A 63 8.23 -20.51 -23.11
CA THR A 63 9.64 -20.24 -23.21
C THR A 63 10.21 -19.74 -21.88
N TRP A 64 11.49 -20.02 -21.61
CA TRP A 64 12.13 -19.66 -20.34
C TRP A 64 12.04 -18.15 -20.01
N TRP A 65 12.10 -17.30 -21.03
CA TRP A 65 11.97 -15.85 -20.85
C TRP A 65 10.53 -15.42 -20.52
N ALA A 66 9.51 -16.17 -20.95
CA ALA A 66 8.12 -15.91 -20.57
C ALA A 66 7.92 -16.15 -19.05
N TYR A 67 8.54 -17.19 -18.48
CA TYR A 67 8.52 -17.43 -17.04
C TYR A 67 9.20 -16.30 -16.26
N LEU A 68 10.31 -15.73 -16.74
CA LEU A 68 10.94 -14.56 -16.14
C LEU A 68 9.98 -13.36 -16.15
N LEU A 69 9.27 -13.14 -17.25
CA LEU A 69 8.30 -12.06 -17.37
C LEU A 69 7.13 -12.25 -16.40
N TYR A 70 6.64 -13.48 -16.23
CA TYR A 70 5.60 -13.79 -15.24
C TYR A 70 6.08 -13.50 -13.81
N ILE A 71 7.30 -13.88 -13.45
CA ILE A 71 7.88 -13.58 -12.13
C ILE A 71 7.97 -12.07 -11.90
N ILE A 72 8.40 -11.30 -12.90
CA ILE A 72 8.49 -9.82 -12.80
C ILE A 72 7.12 -9.20 -12.60
N ILE A 73 6.10 -9.65 -13.36
CA ILE A 73 4.73 -9.17 -13.21
C ILE A 73 4.20 -9.49 -11.81
N LEU A 74 4.43 -10.71 -11.33
CA LEU A 74 3.96 -11.16 -10.02
C LEU A 74 4.64 -10.37 -8.88
N ALA A 75 5.94 -10.10 -9.00
CA ALA A 75 6.68 -9.25 -8.08
C ALA A 75 6.18 -7.79 -8.09
N ALA A 76 5.86 -7.24 -9.26
CA ALA A 76 5.31 -5.90 -9.41
C ALA A 76 3.91 -5.78 -8.77
N LEU A 77 3.05 -6.78 -8.99
CA LEU A 77 1.72 -6.85 -8.37
C LEU A 77 1.81 -6.99 -6.84
N GLY A 78 2.72 -7.83 -6.34
CA GLY A 78 2.96 -7.99 -4.90
C GLY A 78 3.43 -6.69 -4.26
N ARG A 79 4.35 -5.96 -4.93
CA ARG A 79 4.82 -4.65 -4.47
C ARG A 79 3.72 -3.58 -4.50
N MET A 80 2.87 -3.60 -5.52
CA MET A 80 1.72 -2.68 -5.62
C MET A 80 0.70 -2.96 -4.52
N LEU A 81 0.39 -4.23 -4.27
CA LEU A 81 -0.52 -4.66 -3.20
C LEU A 81 0.04 -4.28 -1.82
N TRP A 82 1.33 -4.51 -1.57
CA TRP A 82 1.96 -4.08 -0.32
C TRP A 82 1.86 -2.58 -0.11
N LYS A 83 2.18 -1.78 -1.15
CA LYS A 83 2.07 -0.32 -1.07
C LYS A 83 0.63 0.13 -0.81
N TYR A 84 -0.35 -0.54 -1.42
CA TYR A 84 -1.77 -0.29 -1.18
C TYR A 84 -2.17 -0.59 0.28
N LEU A 85 -1.73 -1.74 0.83
CA LEU A 85 -2.00 -2.10 2.22
C LEU A 85 -1.32 -1.16 3.22
N GLN A 86 -0.10 -0.71 2.94
CA GLN A 86 0.55 0.32 3.78
C GLN A 86 -0.23 1.63 3.77
N MET A 87 -0.70 2.08 2.61
CA MET A 87 -1.49 3.32 2.49
C MET A 87 -2.82 3.21 3.25
N GLN A 88 -3.47 2.05 3.24
CA GLN A 88 -4.68 1.82 4.04
C GLN A 88 -4.41 1.91 5.55
N ARG A 89 -3.31 1.33 6.04
CA ARG A 89 -2.92 1.42 7.46
C ARG A 89 -2.65 2.86 7.90
N GLU A 90 -1.98 3.66 7.05
CA GLU A 90 -1.74 5.09 7.34
C GLU A 90 -3.04 5.90 7.37
N MET A 91 -4.01 5.59 6.51
CA MET A 91 -5.31 6.26 6.51
C MET A 91 -6.17 5.90 7.73
N GLU A 92 -6.15 4.64 8.18
CA GLU A 92 -6.86 4.22 9.39
C GLU A 92 -6.24 4.86 10.64
N ALA A 93 -4.91 4.94 10.72
CA ALA A 93 -4.23 5.64 11.81
C ALA A 93 -4.60 7.13 11.84
N SER A 94 -4.64 7.80 10.67
CA SER A 94 -5.06 9.19 10.57
C SER A 94 -6.53 9.42 10.97
N ARG A 95 -7.43 8.49 10.65
CA ARG A 95 -8.84 8.57 11.07
C ARG A 95 -9.00 8.41 12.57
N ARG A 96 -8.32 7.44 13.18
CA ARG A 96 -8.33 7.26 14.65
C ARG A 96 -7.78 8.48 15.36
N PHE A 97 -6.70 9.06 14.83
CA PHE A 97 -6.11 10.27 15.38
C PHE A 97 -7.06 11.49 15.31
N SER A 98 -7.76 11.69 14.17
CA SER A 98 -8.74 12.78 14.06
C SER A 98 -9.91 12.62 15.06
N THR A 99 -10.36 11.39 15.29
CA THR A 99 -11.40 11.10 16.29
C THR A 99 -10.90 11.39 17.71
N ILE A 100 -9.66 11.03 18.04
CA ILE A 100 -9.07 11.31 19.36
C ILE A 100 -8.86 12.82 19.56
N LEU A 101 -8.38 13.55 18.53
CA LEU A 101 -8.27 15.01 18.61
C LEU A 101 -9.64 15.68 18.80
N GLN A 102 -10.66 15.21 18.11
CA GLN A 102 -12.00 15.75 18.22
C GLN A 102 -12.59 15.52 19.62
N SER A 103 -12.40 14.33 20.20
CA SER A 103 -12.81 14.05 21.57
C SER A 103 -11.99 14.85 22.60
N ALA A 104 -10.70 15.07 22.38
CA ALA A 104 -9.86 15.88 23.25
C ALA A 104 -10.21 17.39 23.17
N GLN A 105 -10.63 17.89 22.00
CA GLN A 105 -11.13 19.26 21.86
C GLN A 105 -12.48 19.46 22.54
N ILE A 106 -13.40 18.52 22.40
CA ILE A 106 -14.71 18.53 23.07
C ILE A 106 -14.51 18.53 24.60
N ASN A 107 -13.64 17.65 25.13
CA ASN A 107 -13.35 17.62 26.56
C ASN A 107 -12.67 18.92 27.04
N ASN A 108 -11.84 19.60 26.24
CA ASN A 108 -11.24 20.88 26.60
C ASN A 108 -12.26 22.04 26.59
N GLU A 109 -13.28 22.00 25.73
CA GLU A 109 -14.36 22.98 25.72
C GLU A 109 -15.34 22.72 26.85
N GLU A 110 -15.68 21.48 27.15
CA GLU A 110 -16.47 21.08 28.29
C GLU A 110 -15.77 21.40 29.61
N THR A 111 -14.46 21.13 29.75
CA THR A 111 -13.68 21.45 30.96
C THR A 111 -13.58 22.97 31.19
N LYS A 112 -13.58 23.80 30.14
CA LYS A 112 -13.68 25.27 30.29
C LYS A 112 -15.06 25.74 30.69
N ALA A 113 -16.13 25.07 30.29
CA ALA A 113 -17.49 25.38 30.68
C ALA A 113 -17.85 24.81 32.06
N GLU A 114 -17.27 23.68 32.46
CA GLU A 114 -17.51 23.00 33.71
C GLU A 114 -16.74 23.60 34.90
N THR A 115 -15.56 24.20 34.67
CA THR A 115 -14.78 24.85 35.74
C THR A 115 -15.50 26.06 36.37
N GLU A 116 -16.53 26.62 35.73
CA GLU A 116 -17.41 27.63 36.32
C GLU A 116 -18.58 27.03 37.08
N ASN A 117 -18.98 25.74 36.88
CA ASN A 117 -20.13 25.11 37.48
C ASN A 117 -19.83 24.02 38.54
N GLU A 118 -18.59 23.47 38.57
CA GLU A 118 -18.24 22.32 39.42
C GLU A 118 -17.83 22.63 40.86
N LYS A 119 -17.94 23.86 41.32
CA LYS A 119 -17.82 24.12 42.77
C LYS A 119 -19.03 23.69 43.60
N LYS A 120 -20.03 23.07 42.97
CA LYS A 120 -21.31 22.70 43.67
C LYS A 120 -21.81 21.27 43.51
N ALA A 121 -21.09 20.33 42.86
CA ALA A 121 -21.61 18.98 42.59
C ALA A 121 -20.62 17.83 42.84
N GLU A 122 -19.65 17.97 43.76
CA GLU A 122 -18.74 16.89 44.18
C GLU A 122 -19.27 15.98 45.29
N GLU A 123 -20.57 15.76 45.35
CA GLU A 123 -21.12 14.77 46.29
C GLU A 123 -22.29 14.03 45.65
N GLN A 124 -22.02 12.94 44.92
CA GLN A 124 -22.93 11.83 44.58
C GLN A 124 -22.73 11.29 43.16
N GLN A 125 -21.79 10.37 43.00
CA GLN A 125 -21.95 9.16 42.15
C GLN A 125 -20.73 8.25 42.18
N GLU A 126 -20.49 7.62 43.31
CA GLU A 126 -19.75 6.36 43.37
C GLU A 126 -20.66 5.26 42.81
N THR A 127 -20.59 4.96 41.54
CA THR A 127 -21.21 3.77 40.97
C THR A 127 -20.08 2.80 40.56
N GLU A 128 -20.09 1.63 41.20
CA GLU A 128 -19.25 0.46 41.08
C GLU A 128 -18.64 0.23 39.66
N LEU A 129 -17.43 0.73 39.44
CA LEU A 129 -16.58 0.24 38.33
C LEU A 129 -15.59 -0.80 38.86
N SER A 130 -15.49 -1.93 38.12
CA SER A 130 -14.46 -2.97 38.37
C SER A 130 -13.06 -2.35 38.43
N PRO A 131 -12.15 -2.81 39.33
CA PRO A 131 -10.79 -2.29 39.44
C PRO A 131 -9.98 -2.32 38.10
N ALA A 132 -10.33 -3.24 37.20
CA ALA A 132 -9.77 -3.32 35.86
C ALA A 132 -10.23 -2.16 34.94
N ALA A 133 -11.49 -1.74 35.07
CA ALA A 133 -12.06 -0.64 34.30
C ALA A 133 -11.48 0.72 34.77
N ILE A 134 -11.30 0.92 36.05
CA ILE A 134 -10.66 2.12 36.64
C ILE A 134 -9.22 2.24 36.16
N LYS A 135 -8.47 1.12 36.11
CA LYS A 135 -7.08 1.10 35.60
C LYS A 135 -7.00 1.38 34.11
N ALA A 136 -7.97 0.89 33.32
CA ALA A 136 -8.05 1.15 31.89
C ALA A 136 -8.40 2.63 31.59
N GLN A 137 -9.34 3.22 32.34
CA GLN A 137 -9.67 4.63 32.23
C GLN A 137 -8.50 5.54 32.61
N ALA A 138 -7.78 5.24 33.70
CA ALA A 138 -6.61 5.99 34.11
C ALA A 138 -5.47 5.90 33.08
N ALA A 139 -5.32 4.79 32.36
CA ALA A 139 -4.35 4.64 31.28
C ALA A 139 -4.76 5.49 30.05
N GLN A 140 -6.02 5.43 29.65
CA GLN A 140 -6.56 6.24 28.54
C GLN A 140 -6.44 7.75 28.82
N GLN A 141 -6.70 8.16 30.06
CA GLN A 141 -6.57 9.57 30.46
C GLN A 141 -5.11 10.05 30.40
N LYS A 142 -4.14 9.22 30.81
CA LYS A 142 -2.70 9.53 30.69
C LYS A 142 -2.26 9.63 29.22
N ASP A 143 -2.78 8.79 28.36
CA ASP A 143 -2.46 8.81 26.93
C ASP A 143 -3.10 10.04 26.25
N ALA A 144 -4.34 10.40 26.61
CA ALA A 144 -4.99 11.62 26.13
C ALA A 144 -4.23 12.89 26.59
N GLN A 145 -3.80 12.95 27.84
CA GLN A 145 -2.98 14.06 28.37
C GLN A 145 -1.64 14.16 27.63
N PHE A 146 -1.00 13.04 27.37
CA PHE A 146 0.25 13.02 26.60
C PHE A 146 0.06 13.56 25.18
N ILE A 147 -1.00 13.14 24.48
CA ILE A 147 -1.30 13.62 23.12
C ILE A 147 -1.64 15.11 23.14
N ALA A 148 -2.39 15.59 24.11
CA ALA A 148 -2.73 17.01 24.27
C ALA A 148 -1.46 17.85 24.50
N GLN A 149 -0.56 17.43 25.39
CA GLN A 149 0.70 18.09 25.67
C GLN A 149 1.61 18.09 24.42
N ALA A 150 1.72 16.96 23.72
CA ALA A 150 2.48 16.84 22.49
C ALA A 150 1.93 17.75 21.37
N THR A 151 0.61 17.85 21.26
CA THR A 151 -0.07 18.75 20.31
C THR A 151 0.19 20.22 20.63
N GLN A 152 0.14 20.58 21.91
CA GLN A 152 0.43 21.94 22.36
C GLN A 152 1.85 22.35 22.00
N LEU A 153 2.86 21.49 22.25
CA LEU A 153 4.25 21.76 21.91
C LEU A 153 4.44 21.99 20.41
N VAL A 154 3.78 21.22 19.55
CA VAL A 154 3.87 21.45 18.09
C VAL A 154 3.21 22.79 17.71
N ASN A 155 2.11 23.18 18.35
CA ASN A 155 1.48 24.46 18.11
C ASN A 155 2.32 25.64 18.61
N ASP A 156 3.01 25.49 19.73
CA ASP A 156 3.91 26.52 20.30
C ASP A 156 5.15 26.75 19.38
N HIS A 157 5.55 25.73 18.63
CA HIS A 157 6.66 25.75 17.66
C HIS A 157 6.15 25.61 16.21
N LEU A 158 4.97 26.15 15.91
CA LEU A 158 4.31 25.90 14.63
C LEU A 158 5.10 26.46 13.44
N ASP A 159 5.68 27.66 13.59
CA ASP A 159 6.46 28.39 12.58
C ASP A 159 7.92 27.94 12.50
N ASP A 160 8.41 27.21 13.50
CA ASP A 160 9.77 26.69 13.51
C ASP A 160 9.89 25.46 12.60
N ALA A 161 10.44 25.65 11.41
CA ALA A 161 10.63 24.60 10.42
C ALA A 161 11.65 23.52 10.86
N ASP A 162 12.55 23.86 11.78
CA ASP A 162 13.60 22.98 12.30
C ASP A 162 13.13 22.18 13.53
N TYR A 163 11.93 22.49 14.07
CA TYR A 163 11.34 21.71 15.14
C TYR A 163 11.09 20.25 14.71
N ASN A 164 11.79 19.35 15.33
CA ASN A 164 11.88 17.96 14.94
C ASN A 164 11.68 16.99 16.13
N ARG A 165 11.88 15.70 15.89
CA ARG A 165 11.72 14.65 16.91
C ARG A 165 12.67 14.81 18.09
N GLU A 166 13.89 15.33 17.87
CA GLU A 166 14.90 15.54 18.90
C GLU A 166 14.47 16.70 19.82
N SER A 167 14.00 17.80 19.24
CA SER A 167 13.49 18.97 19.99
C SER A 167 12.26 18.57 20.81
N MET A 168 11.31 17.86 20.19
CA MET A 168 10.10 17.40 20.87
C MET A 168 10.40 16.43 22.03
N ALA A 169 11.40 15.55 21.88
CA ALA A 169 11.81 14.64 22.95
C ALA A 169 12.44 15.41 24.11
N ALA A 170 13.24 16.42 23.82
CA ALA A 170 13.84 17.29 24.84
C ALA A 170 12.77 18.05 25.63
N ASP A 171 11.79 18.66 24.96
CA ASP A 171 10.69 19.41 25.60
C ASP A 171 9.82 18.52 26.50
N LEU A 172 9.63 17.25 26.09
CA LEU A 172 8.88 16.27 26.88
C LEU A 172 9.75 15.56 27.96
N ASN A 173 11.01 15.94 28.09
CA ASN A 173 11.98 15.30 28.99
C ASN A 173 12.07 13.78 28.81
N MET A 174 12.05 13.33 27.55
CA MET A 174 12.09 11.91 27.18
C MET A 174 13.24 11.62 26.22
N SER A 175 13.72 10.37 26.19
CA SER A 175 14.58 9.95 25.08
C SER A 175 13.78 9.82 23.79
N VAL A 176 14.43 10.05 22.63
CA VAL A 176 13.78 9.91 21.30
C VAL A 176 13.18 8.50 21.13
N SER A 177 13.82 7.46 21.64
CA SER A 177 13.31 6.09 21.58
C SER A 177 12.05 5.89 22.42
N THR A 178 12.01 6.47 23.62
CA THR A 178 10.83 6.43 24.51
C THR A 178 9.67 7.20 23.88
N LEU A 179 9.94 8.38 23.35
CA LEU A 179 8.94 9.20 22.64
C LEU A 179 8.39 8.47 21.42
N TYR A 180 9.26 7.81 20.63
CA TYR A 180 8.84 7.04 19.46
C TYR A 180 7.89 5.88 19.83
N GLY A 181 8.25 5.09 20.85
CA GLY A 181 7.41 4.00 21.32
C GLY A 181 6.05 4.50 21.78
N ARG A 182 6.04 5.51 22.70
CA ARG A 182 4.81 6.06 23.26
C ARG A 182 3.92 6.73 22.20
N MET A 183 4.51 7.49 21.27
CA MET A 183 3.78 8.11 20.17
C MET A 183 3.12 7.06 19.26
N ARG A 184 3.84 5.98 18.95
CA ARG A 184 3.33 4.88 18.15
C ARG A 184 2.21 4.12 18.86
N ASP A 185 2.35 3.87 20.14
CA ASP A 185 1.35 3.15 20.95
C ASP A 185 0.06 3.96 21.07
N CYS A 186 0.16 5.28 21.33
CA CYS A 186 -1.00 6.17 21.51
C CYS A 186 -1.67 6.56 20.19
N THR A 187 -0.91 6.81 19.12
CA THR A 187 -1.43 7.41 17.87
C THR A 187 -1.31 6.52 16.64
N GLY A 188 -0.47 5.50 16.66
CA GLY A 188 -0.09 4.71 15.51
C GLY A 188 0.81 5.44 14.51
N LEU A 189 1.19 6.70 14.77
CA LEU A 189 1.95 7.55 13.87
C LEU A 189 3.44 7.61 14.27
N SER A 190 4.30 7.91 13.30
CA SER A 190 5.66 8.36 13.61
C SER A 190 5.63 9.80 14.14
N ILE A 191 6.64 10.20 14.93
CA ILE A 191 6.74 11.56 15.48
C ILE A 191 6.71 12.61 14.35
N GLN A 192 7.46 12.35 13.27
CA GLN A 192 7.47 13.23 12.10
C GLN A 192 6.09 13.38 11.44
N THR A 193 5.38 12.25 11.28
CA THR A 193 4.01 12.27 10.71
C THR A 193 3.04 12.98 11.63
N PHE A 194 3.21 12.85 12.96
CA PHE A 194 2.42 13.56 13.96
C PHE A 194 2.59 15.08 13.84
N ILE A 195 3.84 15.57 13.88
CA ILE A 195 4.15 17.01 13.73
C ILE A 195 3.56 17.54 12.42
N GLN A 196 3.81 16.83 11.31
CA GLN A 196 3.30 17.21 9.99
C GLN A 196 1.77 17.25 9.94
N THR A 197 1.11 16.31 10.61
CA THR A 197 -0.36 16.20 10.65
C THR A 197 -0.97 17.41 11.35
N ILE A 198 -0.40 17.85 12.48
CA ILE A 198 -0.86 19.03 13.22
C ILE A 198 -0.64 20.29 12.37
N ARG A 199 0.55 20.49 11.81
CA ARG A 199 0.85 21.63 10.92
C ARG A 199 -0.13 21.75 9.76
N LEU A 200 -0.48 20.63 9.14
CA LEU A 200 -1.45 20.62 8.04
C LEU A 200 -2.90 20.88 8.50
N ASN A 201 -3.29 20.41 9.68
CA ASN A 201 -4.61 20.72 10.25
C ASN A 201 -4.71 22.22 10.54
N THR A 202 -3.71 22.79 11.21
CA THR A 202 -3.67 24.23 11.49
C THR A 202 -3.65 25.05 10.19
N ALA A 203 -2.95 24.57 9.14
CA ALA A 203 -3.01 25.22 7.82
C ALA A 203 -4.43 25.23 7.24
N ALA A 204 -5.19 24.13 7.38
CA ALA A 204 -6.56 24.06 6.91
C ALA A 204 -7.50 25.00 7.71
N GLU A 205 -7.28 25.13 9.02
CA GLU A 205 -8.02 26.09 9.86
C GLU A 205 -7.71 27.53 9.48
N ILE A 206 -6.42 27.86 9.24
CA ILE A 206 -6.02 29.21 8.80
C ILE A 206 -6.65 29.52 7.44
N LEU A 207 -6.63 28.57 6.48
CA LEU A 207 -7.27 28.73 5.17
C LEU A 207 -8.76 29.02 5.28
N THR A 208 -9.44 28.39 6.23
CA THR A 208 -10.87 28.61 6.46
C THR A 208 -11.15 30.01 7.05
N LYS A 209 -10.25 30.49 7.93
CA LYS A 209 -10.37 31.83 8.59
C LYS A 209 -9.86 32.95 7.69
N GLU A 210 -8.81 32.71 6.91
CA GLU A 210 -8.12 33.67 6.05
C GLU A 210 -8.11 33.18 4.58
N PRO A 211 -9.23 33.23 3.84
CA PRO A 211 -9.34 32.63 2.50
C PRO A 211 -8.40 33.25 1.45
N TYR A 212 -7.89 34.43 1.68
CA TYR A 212 -7.04 35.18 0.75
C TYR A 212 -5.54 35.11 1.08
N ILE A 213 -5.14 34.30 2.07
CA ILE A 213 -3.73 34.14 2.43
C ILE A 213 -2.94 33.54 1.26
N ARG A 214 -1.74 34.04 1.04
CA ARG A 214 -0.84 33.49 0.02
C ARG A 214 -0.34 32.11 0.45
N ILE A 215 -0.43 31.12 -0.42
CA ILE A 215 -0.04 29.74 -0.11
C ILE A 215 1.43 29.65 0.34
N ASN A 216 2.31 30.47 -0.23
CA ASN A 216 3.71 30.52 0.20
C ASN A 216 3.85 31.04 1.64
N GLU A 217 3.11 32.06 2.00
CA GLU A 217 3.08 32.62 3.35
C GLU A 217 2.54 31.62 4.36
N LEU A 218 1.42 30.98 4.02
CA LEU A 218 0.84 29.90 4.83
C LEU A 218 1.83 28.78 5.08
N ALA A 219 2.55 28.32 4.04
CA ALA A 219 3.52 27.25 4.17
C ALA A 219 4.61 27.57 5.21
N TYR A 220 5.17 28.78 5.19
CA TYR A 220 6.16 29.20 6.17
C TYR A 220 5.55 29.40 7.55
N ARG A 221 4.35 29.98 7.65
CA ARG A 221 3.65 30.20 8.92
C ARG A 221 3.33 28.91 9.68
N VAL A 222 3.19 27.79 8.96
CA VAL A 222 2.99 26.47 9.57
C VAL A 222 4.25 25.58 9.53
N GLY A 223 5.44 26.18 9.43
CA GLY A 223 6.72 25.53 9.61
C GLY A 223 7.15 24.59 8.47
N PHE A 224 6.75 24.87 7.23
CA PHE A 224 7.27 24.16 6.07
C PHE A 224 8.39 24.94 5.39
N ASN A 225 9.54 24.31 5.17
CA ASN A 225 10.68 24.93 4.50
C ASN A 225 10.43 25.32 3.03
N THR A 226 9.49 24.64 2.35
CA THR A 226 9.17 24.94 0.95
C THR A 226 7.67 24.85 0.67
N PRO A 227 7.08 25.83 -0.01
CA PRO A 227 5.67 25.83 -0.41
C PRO A 227 5.29 24.66 -1.33
N LYS A 228 6.25 24.18 -2.14
CA LYS A 228 6.05 23.03 -3.02
C LYS A 228 5.81 21.75 -2.21
N TYR A 229 6.65 21.49 -1.21
CA TYR A 229 6.51 20.33 -0.34
C TYR A 229 5.24 20.42 0.52
N PHE A 230 4.94 21.59 1.06
CA PHE A 230 3.68 21.87 1.75
C PHE A 230 2.46 21.49 0.90
N SER A 231 2.38 22.00 -0.34
CA SER A 231 1.25 21.73 -1.24
C SER A 231 1.10 20.24 -1.57
N GLN A 232 2.20 19.51 -1.72
CA GLN A 232 2.18 18.05 -1.92
C GLN A 232 1.64 17.31 -0.70
N CYS A 233 2.11 17.68 0.50
CA CYS A 233 1.65 17.07 1.75
C CYS A 233 0.18 17.39 2.03
N PHE A 234 -0.24 18.63 1.76
CA PHE A 234 -1.62 19.07 1.92
C PHE A 234 -2.55 18.30 0.97
N LYS A 235 -2.20 18.18 -0.32
CA LYS A 235 -2.95 17.39 -1.29
C LYS A 235 -3.00 15.91 -0.91
N LYS A 236 -1.90 15.34 -0.42
CA LYS A 236 -1.86 13.93 0.05
C LYS A 236 -2.85 13.72 1.19
N LYS A 237 -3.01 14.68 2.09
CA LYS A 237 -3.87 14.58 3.27
C LYS A 237 -5.34 14.90 3.01
N PHE A 238 -5.62 15.99 2.31
CA PHE A 238 -6.98 16.51 2.10
C PHE A 238 -7.56 16.19 0.72
N GLY A 239 -6.78 15.59 -0.19
CA GLY A 239 -7.21 15.21 -1.55
C GLY A 239 -7.17 16.35 -2.57
N VAL A 240 -7.10 17.60 -2.12
CA VAL A 240 -7.13 18.83 -2.95
C VAL A 240 -5.92 19.72 -2.65
N LEU A 241 -5.56 20.58 -3.58
CA LEU A 241 -4.52 21.57 -3.35
C LEU A 241 -4.97 22.65 -2.36
N PRO A 242 -4.04 23.29 -1.60
CA PRO A 242 -4.41 24.33 -0.64
C PRO A 242 -5.24 25.48 -1.25
N GLY A 243 -4.94 25.88 -2.50
CA GLY A 243 -5.69 26.92 -3.21
C GLY A 243 -7.09 26.48 -3.72
N GLU A 244 -7.40 25.19 -3.68
CA GLU A 244 -8.69 24.62 -4.06
C GLU A 244 -9.56 24.26 -2.85
N TYR A 245 -8.96 24.27 -1.64
CA TYR A 245 -9.60 23.82 -0.40
C TYR A 245 -10.75 24.74 0.04
N ILE A 246 -10.77 26.00 -0.40
CA ILE A 246 -11.73 27.04 0.03
C ILE A 246 -12.80 27.29 -1.05
N LYS A 247 -12.69 26.63 -2.20
CA LYS A 247 -13.69 26.71 -3.26
C LYS A 247 -14.80 25.70 -3.02
#